data_5d6e834b3a431eafee115a71192fe4b0
#
_entry.id   5d6e834b3a431eafee115a71192fe4b0
#
_cell.length_a   1.000
_cell.length_b   1.000
_cell.length_c   1.000
_cell.angle_alpha   90.00
_cell.angle_beta   90.00
_cell.angle_gamma   90.00
#
_symmetry.space_group_name_H-M   'P 1'
#
loop_
_entity.id
_entity.type
_entity.pdbx_description
1 polymer ?
#
loop_
_entity_poly.entity_id
_entity_poly.type
_entity_poly.pdbx_seq_one_letter_code
_entity_poly.pdbx_strand_id
1 'polypeptide(L)'
;MSRPYIICHMMSSIDGRIDCAMTAQIKGVDEYYKTLDSLNAPARLSGRVTAQLEMSLPGKFIPAKNEIFGKEFFSKKKDSESFDIVVDTNGILLWDNDSKYEKHHLIIMSEKVTKEYLEYLDGEKISYIVSGKRKNRFKKKYGNTL
;
A
#
# COMPACT_ATOMS: atom_id res chain seq x y z
N MET A 1 18.19 -8.90 -14.79
CA MET A 1 17.36 -7.93 -14.06
C MET A 1 18.06 -7.57 -12.74
N SER A 2 18.29 -6.30 -12.49
CA SER A 2 18.75 -5.86 -11.18
C SER A 2 17.59 -5.99 -10.18
N ARG A 3 17.87 -6.52 -9.00
CA ARG A 3 16.90 -6.59 -7.92
C ARG A 3 16.90 -5.25 -7.18
N PRO A 4 15.74 -4.74 -6.73
CA PRO A 4 15.71 -3.54 -5.93
C PRO A 4 16.46 -3.76 -4.61
N TYR A 5 17.14 -2.73 -4.12
CA TYR A 5 17.68 -2.71 -2.77
C TYR A 5 16.52 -2.39 -1.81
N ILE A 6 16.29 -3.25 -0.84
CA ILE A 6 15.16 -3.13 0.10
C ILE A 6 15.70 -2.88 1.50
N ILE A 7 15.25 -1.79 2.12
CA ILE A 7 15.50 -1.46 3.51
C ILE A 7 14.22 -1.74 4.29
N CYS A 8 14.31 -2.59 5.33
CA CYS A 8 13.24 -2.80 6.27
C CYS A 8 13.49 -1.92 7.50
N HIS A 9 12.70 -0.85 7.63
CA HIS A 9 12.78 0.08 8.77
C HIS A 9 11.49 0.00 9.58
N MET A 10 11.61 -0.45 10.80
CA MET A 10 10.47 -0.70 11.68
C MET A 10 10.75 -0.21 13.11
N MET A 11 9.70 0.29 13.76
CA MET A 11 9.69 0.54 15.19
C MET A 11 8.94 -0.58 15.90
N SER A 12 9.52 -1.11 16.98
CA SER A 12 8.87 -2.10 17.82
C SER A 12 9.03 -1.73 19.29
N SER A 13 8.06 -2.15 20.10
CA SER A 13 8.21 -2.12 21.54
C SER A 13 9.15 -3.24 22.03
N ILE A 14 9.57 -3.16 23.27
CA ILE A 14 10.49 -4.16 23.87
C ILE A 14 9.91 -5.58 23.93
N ASP A 15 8.58 -5.69 23.93
CA ASP A 15 7.84 -6.96 23.85
C ASP A 15 7.54 -7.39 22.40
N GLY A 16 8.13 -6.72 21.41
CA GLY A 16 8.07 -7.10 19.99
C GLY A 16 6.80 -6.66 19.25
N ARG A 17 5.98 -5.79 19.81
CA ARG A 17 4.80 -5.27 19.11
C ARG A 17 5.21 -4.23 18.07
N ILE A 18 4.52 -4.24 16.96
CA ILE A 18 4.75 -3.36 15.79
C ILE A 18 3.48 -2.62 15.34
N ASP A 19 2.39 -2.71 16.12
CA ASP A 19 1.15 -2.03 15.75
C ASP A 19 1.27 -0.51 15.92
N CYS A 20 0.80 0.23 14.91
CA CYS A 20 0.94 1.68 14.87
C CYS A 20 0.23 2.40 16.03
N ALA A 21 -0.87 1.85 16.53
CA ALA A 21 -1.62 2.48 17.62
C ALA A 21 -0.82 2.53 18.91
N MET A 22 0.00 1.51 19.16
CA MET A 22 0.84 1.44 20.34
C MET A 22 2.22 2.06 20.11
N THR A 23 2.84 1.85 18.97
CA THR A 23 4.15 2.43 18.68
C THR A 23 4.11 3.96 18.63
N ALA A 24 2.99 4.56 18.23
CA ALA A 24 2.78 6.01 18.28
C ALA A 24 2.84 6.62 19.70
N GLN A 25 2.71 5.80 20.75
CA GLN A 25 2.77 6.23 22.13
C GLN A 25 4.18 6.07 22.76
N ILE A 26 5.11 5.47 22.05
CA ILE A 26 6.47 5.22 22.55
C ILE A 26 7.30 6.49 22.41
N LYS A 27 8.14 6.77 23.40
CA LYS A 27 9.20 7.79 23.27
C LYS A 27 10.16 7.33 22.16
N GLY A 28 10.52 8.23 21.25
CA GLY A 28 11.43 7.90 20.14
C GLY A 28 10.74 7.84 18.76
N VAL A 29 9.48 8.23 18.68
CA VAL A 29 8.77 8.36 17.39
C VAL A 29 9.49 9.36 16.48
N ASP A 30 9.97 10.48 17.03
CA ASP A 30 10.70 11.49 16.26
C ASP A 30 12.00 10.94 15.69
N GLU A 31 12.72 10.12 16.43
CA GLU A 31 13.95 9.46 15.98
C GLU A 31 13.67 8.43 14.88
N TYR A 32 12.53 7.74 14.96
CA TYR A 32 12.09 6.83 13.90
C TYR A 32 11.92 7.58 12.57
N TYR A 33 11.20 8.70 12.57
CA TYR A 33 10.96 9.48 11.35
C TYR A 33 12.24 10.16 10.85
N LYS A 34 13.08 10.73 11.73
CA LYS A 34 14.40 11.28 11.34
C LYS A 34 15.28 10.23 10.68
N THR A 35 15.28 9.00 11.19
CA THR A 35 16.04 7.91 10.59
C THR A 35 15.45 7.53 9.24
N LEU A 36 14.13 7.43 9.13
CA LEU A 36 13.45 7.14 7.88
C LEU A 36 13.81 8.18 6.79
N ASP A 37 13.77 9.46 7.12
CA ASP A 37 14.15 10.54 6.21
C ASP A 37 15.62 10.48 5.80
N SER A 38 16.52 10.14 6.74
CA SER A 38 17.95 10.01 6.46
C SER A 38 18.29 8.89 5.49
N LEU A 39 17.42 7.89 5.34
CA LEU A 39 17.58 6.81 4.37
C LEU A 39 17.46 7.30 2.93
N ASN A 40 16.83 8.45 2.71
CA ASN A 40 16.64 9.10 1.40
C ASN A 40 16.18 8.12 0.31
N ALA A 41 15.28 7.21 0.67
CA ALA A 41 14.77 6.21 -0.26
C ALA A 41 13.75 6.85 -1.22
N PRO A 42 13.88 6.64 -2.54
CA PRO A 42 12.97 7.23 -3.51
C PRO A 42 11.55 6.66 -3.42
N ALA A 43 11.39 5.46 -2.88
CA ALA A 43 10.09 4.84 -2.70
C ALA A 43 9.94 4.30 -1.27
N ARG A 44 8.76 4.53 -0.71
CA ARG A 44 8.32 3.95 0.58
C ARG A 44 7.17 2.98 0.29
N LEU A 45 7.22 1.78 0.87
CA LEU A 45 6.15 0.79 0.74
C LEU A 45 5.47 0.59 2.10
N SER A 46 4.17 0.76 2.14
CA SER A 46 3.33 0.63 3.32
C SER A 46 2.19 -0.36 3.09
N GLY A 47 1.79 -1.03 4.15
CA GLY A 47 0.55 -1.81 4.14
C GLY A 47 -0.69 -0.94 4.34
N ARG A 48 -1.86 -1.49 4.03
CA ARG A 48 -3.16 -0.80 4.15
C ARG A 48 -3.39 -0.16 5.52
N VAL A 49 -3.08 -0.86 6.61
CA VAL A 49 -3.35 -0.35 7.97
C VAL A 49 -2.52 0.90 8.26
N THR A 50 -1.23 0.86 7.95
CA THR A 50 -0.35 2.03 8.09
C THR A 50 -0.83 3.20 7.22
N ALA A 51 -1.15 2.92 5.96
CA ALA A 51 -1.64 3.96 5.06
C ALA A 51 -2.97 4.57 5.53
N GLN A 52 -3.86 3.78 6.13
CA GLN A 52 -5.11 4.28 6.68
C GLN A 52 -4.92 5.21 7.87
N LEU A 53 -3.87 5.00 8.65
CA LEU A 53 -3.58 5.83 9.82
C LEU A 53 -2.77 7.09 9.49
N GLU A 54 -1.90 7.01 8.48
CA GLU A 54 -0.90 8.06 8.22
C GLU A 54 -1.13 8.86 6.94
N MET A 55 -1.83 8.32 5.94
CA MET A 55 -1.82 8.88 4.58
C MET A 55 -3.22 9.08 3.98
N SER A 56 -4.13 8.12 4.16
CA SER A 56 -5.42 8.12 3.49
C SER A 56 -6.44 9.02 4.19
N LEU A 57 -7.50 9.37 3.49
CA LEU A 57 -8.64 10.02 4.10
C LEU A 57 -9.36 9.07 5.07
N PRO A 58 -10.02 9.61 6.10
CA PRO A 58 -10.79 8.80 7.04
C PRO A 58 -11.96 8.11 6.35
N GLY A 59 -12.30 6.91 6.80
CA GLY A 59 -13.40 6.12 6.25
C GLY A 59 -12.93 4.97 5.35
N LYS A 60 -13.85 4.46 4.55
CA LYS A 60 -13.60 3.36 3.60
C LYS A 60 -14.40 3.58 2.34
N PHE A 61 -13.81 3.25 1.21
CA PHE A 61 -14.53 3.17 -0.06
C PHE A 61 -15.54 2.02 -0.02
N ILE A 62 -16.79 2.33 -0.32
CA ILE A 62 -17.89 1.37 -0.40
C ILE A 62 -18.42 1.41 -1.84
N PRO A 63 -18.16 0.36 -2.65
CA PRO A 63 -18.67 0.33 -4.01
C PRO A 63 -20.20 0.19 -4.02
N ALA A 64 -20.88 0.93 -4.90
CA ALA A 64 -22.31 0.78 -5.14
C ALA A 64 -22.60 -0.54 -5.90
N LYS A 65 -21.66 -0.95 -6.75
CA LYS A 65 -21.72 -2.22 -7.50
C LYS A 65 -20.49 -3.05 -7.20
N ASN A 66 -20.67 -4.30 -6.77
CA ASN A 66 -19.58 -5.23 -6.48
C ASN A 66 -19.06 -5.93 -7.75
N GLU A 67 -18.89 -5.19 -8.85
CA GLU A 67 -18.36 -5.74 -10.08
C GLU A 67 -16.83 -5.83 -10.00
N ILE A 68 -16.34 -7.07 -9.95
CA ILE A 68 -14.91 -7.35 -9.85
C ILE A 68 -14.22 -7.07 -11.19
N PHE A 69 -13.02 -6.47 -11.14
CA PHE A 69 -12.24 -6.19 -12.34
C PHE A 69 -11.66 -7.48 -12.98
N GLY A 70 -11.08 -8.35 -12.17
CA GLY A 70 -10.79 -9.75 -12.52
C GLY A 70 -9.59 -9.99 -13.44
N LYS A 71 -8.75 -9.01 -13.71
CA LYS A 71 -7.55 -9.14 -14.57
C LYS A 71 -6.39 -8.30 -14.07
N GLU A 72 -5.18 -8.68 -14.50
CA GLU A 72 -4.00 -7.88 -14.24
C GLU A 72 -4.02 -6.60 -15.09
N PHE A 73 -3.59 -5.50 -14.49
CA PHE A 73 -3.58 -4.21 -15.14
C PHE A 73 -2.59 -3.25 -14.47
N PHE A 74 -2.05 -2.33 -15.24
CA PHE A 74 -1.22 -1.24 -14.74
C PHE A 74 -1.71 0.09 -15.32
N SER A 75 -2.02 1.05 -14.44
CA SER A 75 -2.39 2.41 -14.81
C SER A 75 -1.35 3.38 -14.25
N LYS A 76 -0.59 4.00 -15.14
CA LYS A 76 0.38 5.04 -14.80
C LYS A 76 -0.22 6.40 -15.09
N LYS A 77 -0.36 7.24 -14.08
CA LYS A 77 -0.91 8.60 -14.21
C LYS A 77 0.17 9.68 -14.34
N LYS A 78 1.33 9.43 -13.74
CA LYS A 78 2.41 10.40 -13.70
C LYS A 78 3.78 9.71 -13.70
N ASP A 79 4.76 10.37 -14.31
CA ASP A 79 6.17 10.07 -14.09
C ASP A 79 6.63 10.74 -12.79
N SER A 80 7.26 10.00 -11.92
CA SER A 80 7.79 10.49 -10.66
C SER A 80 9.08 9.78 -10.31
N GLU A 81 9.99 10.50 -9.69
CA GLU A 81 11.23 9.93 -9.14
C GLU A 81 11.02 9.35 -7.74
N SER A 82 9.90 9.71 -7.08
CA SER A 82 9.57 9.23 -5.74
C SER A 82 8.11 8.79 -5.65
N PHE A 83 7.88 7.71 -4.91
CA PHE A 83 6.56 7.11 -4.74
C PHE A 83 6.28 6.72 -3.29
N ASP A 84 5.06 6.97 -2.86
CA ASP A 84 4.45 6.28 -1.73
C ASP A 84 3.63 5.10 -2.25
N ILE A 85 4.15 3.88 -2.06
CA ILE A 85 3.55 2.65 -2.55
C ILE A 85 2.69 2.05 -1.43
N VAL A 86 1.44 1.79 -1.70
CA VAL A 86 0.51 1.22 -0.71
C VAL A 86 -0.09 -0.09 -1.21
N VAL A 87 0.02 -1.13 -0.39
CA VAL A 87 -0.64 -2.41 -0.67
C VAL A 87 -2.03 -2.40 -0.04
N ASP A 88 -3.04 -2.12 -0.86
CA ASP A 88 -4.47 -2.17 -0.51
C ASP A 88 -5.17 -3.26 -1.32
N THR A 89 -5.00 -4.50 -0.93
CA THR A 89 -5.39 -5.70 -1.67
C THR A 89 -6.83 -5.66 -2.20
N ASN A 90 -7.74 -5.06 -1.47
CA ASN A 90 -9.17 -5.05 -1.79
C ASN A 90 -9.67 -3.70 -2.35
N GLY A 91 -8.86 -2.66 -2.32
CA GLY A 91 -9.27 -1.32 -2.78
C GLY A 91 -10.33 -0.71 -1.86
N ILE A 92 -9.95 -0.37 -0.65
CA ILE A 92 -10.90 0.19 0.34
C ILE A 92 -10.47 1.53 0.92
N LEU A 93 -9.25 1.97 0.67
CA LEU A 93 -8.75 3.25 1.18
C LEU A 93 -9.33 4.42 0.38
N LEU A 94 -9.58 5.51 1.07
CA LEU A 94 -10.01 6.76 0.44
C LEU A 94 -8.82 7.70 0.27
N TRP A 95 -8.76 8.34 -0.88
CA TRP A 95 -7.68 9.24 -1.27
C TRP A 95 -8.22 10.59 -1.72
N ASP A 96 -7.43 11.62 -1.53
CA ASP A 96 -7.64 12.90 -2.21
C ASP A 96 -6.89 12.91 -3.53
N ASN A 97 -7.12 13.94 -4.35
CA ASN A 97 -6.43 14.08 -5.62
C ASN A 97 -4.89 14.03 -5.41
N ASP A 98 -4.21 13.21 -6.20
CA ASP A 98 -2.79 12.94 -6.02
C ASP A 98 -1.88 14.18 -6.11
N SER A 99 -2.35 15.25 -6.78
CA SER A 99 -1.64 16.53 -6.85
C SER A 99 -1.51 17.25 -5.50
N LYS A 100 -2.26 16.85 -4.48
CA LYS A 100 -2.21 17.41 -3.13
C LYS A 100 -1.12 16.80 -2.25
N TYR A 101 -0.52 15.70 -2.70
CA TYR A 101 0.52 15.00 -1.96
C TYR A 101 1.92 15.36 -2.49
N GLU A 102 2.90 15.35 -1.62
CA GLU A 102 4.29 15.62 -1.98
C GLU A 102 4.87 14.51 -2.87
N LYS A 103 4.58 13.25 -2.52
CA LYS A 103 4.99 12.07 -3.28
C LYS A 103 3.81 11.46 -4.02
N HIS A 104 4.07 10.98 -5.22
CA HIS A 104 3.05 10.31 -6.02
C HIS A 104 2.68 8.95 -5.44
N HIS A 105 1.37 8.66 -5.37
CA HIS A 105 0.87 7.39 -4.86
C HIS A 105 0.83 6.31 -5.95
N LEU A 106 1.21 5.10 -5.55
CA LEU A 106 1.08 3.89 -6.36
C LEU A 106 0.37 2.82 -5.52
N ILE A 107 -0.86 2.50 -5.88
CA ILE A 107 -1.67 1.53 -5.13
C ILE A 107 -1.55 0.14 -5.76
N ILE A 108 -1.17 -0.85 -4.96
CA ILE A 108 -1.08 -2.25 -5.39
C ILE A 108 -2.28 -3.03 -4.87
N MET A 109 -3.04 -3.63 -5.76
CA MET A 109 -4.27 -4.34 -5.47
C MET A 109 -4.29 -5.74 -6.09
N SER A 110 -5.19 -6.59 -5.62
CA SER A 110 -5.46 -7.88 -6.25
C SER A 110 -6.53 -7.75 -7.35
N GLU A 111 -6.64 -8.78 -8.19
CA GLU A 111 -7.69 -8.88 -9.22
C GLU A 111 -9.13 -8.87 -8.65
N LYS A 112 -9.28 -8.94 -7.33
CA LYS A 112 -10.58 -8.85 -6.63
C LYS A 112 -11.08 -7.43 -6.43
N VAL A 113 -10.28 -6.43 -6.75
CA VAL A 113 -10.70 -5.03 -6.69
C VAL A 113 -11.91 -4.79 -7.60
N THR A 114 -12.81 -3.91 -7.19
CA THR A 114 -13.97 -3.54 -7.99
C THR A 114 -13.59 -2.56 -9.10
N LYS A 115 -14.29 -2.61 -10.22
CA LYS A 115 -14.12 -1.64 -11.32
C LYS A 115 -14.33 -0.21 -10.84
N GLU A 116 -15.35 -0.01 -10.00
CA GLU A 116 -15.71 1.29 -9.45
C GLU A 116 -14.58 1.91 -8.62
N TYR A 117 -13.81 1.11 -7.88
CA TYR A 117 -12.64 1.60 -7.17
C TYR A 117 -11.52 2.05 -8.11
N LEU A 118 -11.32 1.35 -9.23
CA LEU A 118 -10.34 1.76 -10.24
C LEU A 118 -10.74 3.07 -10.91
N GLU A 119 -12.02 3.25 -11.23
CA GLU A 119 -12.57 4.50 -11.76
C GLU A 119 -12.40 5.66 -10.75
N TYR A 120 -12.59 5.38 -9.47
CA TYR A 120 -12.31 6.33 -8.40
C TYR A 120 -10.84 6.75 -8.37
N LEU A 121 -9.89 5.81 -8.40
CA LEU A 121 -8.46 6.13 -8.44
C LEU A 121 -8.08 6.89 -9.72
N ASP A 122 -8.72 6.57 -10.85
CA ASP A 122 -8.52 7.31 -12.09
C ASP A 122 -8.96 8.77 -11.96
N GLY A 123 -10.08 9.04 -11.30
CA GLY A 123 -10.58 10.38 -10.99
C GLY A 123 -9.64 11.17 -10.10
N GLU A 124 -9.04 10.51 -9.12
CA GLU A 124 -8.07 11.12 -8.18
C GLU A 124 -6.63 11.18 -8.75
N LYS A 125 -6.42 10.76 -10.00
CA LYS A 125 -5.13 10.75 -10.70
C LYS A 125 -4.04 9.91 -10.02
N ILE A 126 -4.44 8.86 -9.33
CA ILE A 126 -3.56 7.94 -8.62
C ILE A 126 -3.17 6.79 -9.55
N SER A 127 -1.88 6.45 -9.57
CA SER A 127 -1.38 5.28 -10.29
C SER A 127 -1.67 4.00 -9.54
N TYR A 128 -1.93 2.90 -10.26
CA TYR A 128 -2.19 1.64 -9.59
C TYR A 128 -1.75 0.42 -10.40
N ILE A 129 -1.50 -0.66 -9.69
CA ILE A 129 -1.20 -1.99 -10.22
C ILE A 129 -2.25 -2.95 -9.69
N VAL A 130 -2.91 -3.67 -10.58
CA VAL A 130 -3.75 -4.82 -10.25
C VAL A 130 -2.97 -6.07 -10.61
N SER A 131 -2.62 -6.88 -9.61
CA SER A 131 -1.82 -8.09 -9.82
C SER A 131 -2.13 -9.15 -8.77
N GLY A 132 -2.03 -10.40 -9.18
CA GLY A 132 -2.11 -11.56 -8.32
C GLY A 132 -3.51 -12.11 -8.12
N LYS A 133 -3.76 -13.23 -8.77
CA LYS A 133 -4.84 -14.14 -8.39
C LYS A 133 -4.55 -14.63 -6.97
N ARG A 134 -5.50 -14.45 -6.06
CA ARG A 134 -5.44 -15.09 -4.75
C ARG A 134 -5.58 -16.60 -4.89
N LYS A 135 -4.61 -17.24 -5.55
CA LYS A 135 -4.43 -18.69 -5.45
C LYS A 135 -3.67 -18.92 -4.16
N ASN A 136 -4.18 -19.82 -3.35
CA ASN A 136 -3.47 -20.39 -2.21
C ASN A 136 -2.09 -20.90 -2.67
N ARG A 137 -1.09 -20.03 -2.77
CA ARG A 137 0.29 -20.38 -3.15
C ARG A 137 0.87 -21.38 -2.15
N PHE A 138 0.38 -21.37 -0.91
CA PHE A 138 0.78 -22.31 0.13
C PHE A 138 0.28 -23.74 -0.13
N LYS A 139 -0.93 -23.95 -0.65
CA LYS A 139 -1.42 -25.30 -0.95
C LYS A 139 -0.69 -26.01 -2.11
N LYS A 140 -0.09 -25.25 -3.03
CA LYS A 140 0.58 -25.84 -4.20
C LYS A 140 2.06 -26.21 -3.92
N LYS A 141 2.67 -25.69 -2.87
CA LYS A 141 4.07 -25.94 -2.53
C LYS A 141 4.26 -27.00 -1.44
N TYR A 142 3.23 -27.28 -0.64
CA TYR A 142 3.29 -28.20 0.51
C TYR A 142 2.11 -29.19 0.61
N GLY A 143 1.23 -29.20 -0.38
CA GLY A 143 0.12 -30.15 -0.41
C GLY A 143 0.45 -31.33 -1.31
N ASN A 144 1.06 -32.31 -0.76
CA ASN A 144 1.03 -33.74 -0.99
C ASN A 144 2.24 -34.40 -0.32
N THR A 145 2.30 -34.27 1.00
CA THR A 145 3.10 -35.21 1.82
C THR A 145 2.42 -35.29 3.19
N LEU A 146 1.40 -36.10 3.25
CA LEU A 146 0.96 -36.91 4.40
C LEU A 146 0.04 -37.99 3.84
#